data_fba94eed998c4960e873898dadccf588
#
_entry.id   fba94eed998c4960e873898dadccf588
#
_cell.length_a   1.000
_cell.length_b   1.000
_cell.length_c   1.000
_cell.angle_alpha   90.00
_cell.angle_beta   90.00
_cell.angle_gamma   90.00
#
_symmetry.space_group_name_H-M   'P 1'
#
loop_
_entity.id
_entity.type
_entity.pdbx_description
1 polymer ?
#
loop_
_entity_poly.entity_id
_entity_poly.type
_entity_poly.pdbx_seq_one_letter_code
_entity_poly.pdbx_strand_id
1 'polypeptide(L)'
;MDSNNGKSPRTVTEEIENLTLSPYACKSTATKGRKVYESPCDIRTEFQRDRDRIIHCNSFRRLKHKTQVFLIPKSDHYRTRLTHTLEVSQIARTIARALRLNEDLTILGILPSGMTERERWISLFPTISGITSRASE
;
A
#
# COMPACT_ATOMS: atom_id res chain seq x y z
N MET A 1 1.94 -33.78 2.43
CA MET A 1 0.73 -33.96 3.25
C MET A 1 0.30 -32.60 3.76
N ASP A 2 -0.80 -32.13 3.22
CA ASP A 2 -1.22 -30.72 3.33
C ASP A 2 -1.78 -30.40 4.71
N SER A 3 -0.97 -29.79 5.56
CA SER A 3 -1.40 -29.23 6.86
C SER A 3 -2.26 -27.95 6.72
N ASN A 4 -2.80 -27.70 5.54
CA ASN A 4 -3.58 -26.51 5.22
C ASN A 4 -5.10 -26.72 5.35
N ASN A 5 -5.51 -27.79 6.03
CA ASN A 5 -6.92 -28.18 6.17
C ASN A 5 -7.61 -27.28 7.21
N GLY A 6 -8.30 -26.23 6.76
CA GLY A 6 -9.17 -25.37 7.57
C GLY A 6 -8.67 -23.96 7.88
N LYS A 7 -7.45 -23.55 7.45
CA LYS A 7 -6.96 -22.19 7.62
C LYS A 7 -7.46 -21.28 6.50
N SER A 8 -7.89 -20.07 6.83
CA SER A 8 -8.23 -19.08 5.81
C SER A 8 -6.98 -18.64 5.04
N PRO A 9 -7.08 -18.26 3.75
CA PRO A 9 -5.97 -17.72 2.98
C PRO A 9 -5.28 -16.53 3.67
N ARG A 10 -6.03 -15.71 4.38
CA ARG A 10 -5.52 -14.62 5.21
C ARG A 10 -4.56 -15.13 6.27
N THR A 11 -4.98 -16.13 7.05
CA THR A 11 -4.17 -16.70 8.14
C THR A 11 -2.85 -17.27 7.61
N VAL A 12 -2.90 -17.95 6.47
CA VAL A 12 -1.69 -18.48 5.80
C VAL A 12 -0.75 -17.34 5.40
N THR A 13 -1.28 -16.25 4.84
CA THR A 13 -0.47 -15.08 4.47
C THR A 13 0.17 -14.43 5.70
N GLU A 14 -0.57 -14.28 6.79
CA GLU A 14 -0.07 -13.72 8.06
C GLU A 14 1.03 -14.62 8.69
N GLU A 15 0.90 -15.94 8.58
CA GLU A 15 1.95 -16.89 9.01
C GLU A 15 3.21 -16.73 8.16
N ILE A 16 3.08 -16.63 6.84
CA ILE A 16 4.20 -16.40 5.92
C ILE A 16 4.89 -15.07 6.24
N GLU A 17 4.14 -14.00 6.48
CA GLU A 17 4.70 -12.71 6.92
C GLU A 17 5.53 -12.86 8.20
N ASN A 18 5.03 -13.64 9.17
CA ASN A 18 5.74 -13.88 10.43
C ASN A 18 7.07 -14.62 10.25
N LEU A 19 7.15 -15.51 9.27
CA LEU A 19 8.34 -16.32 9.00
C LEU A 19 9.36 -15.59 8.11
N THR A 20 8.88 -14.77 7.16
CA THR A 20 9.73 -14.21 6.10
C THR A 20 10.15 -12.78 6.31
N LEU A 21 9.31 -11.98 6.99
CA LEU A 21 9.59 -10.56 7.18
C LEU A 21 10.62 -10.32 8.30
N SER A 22 11.36 -9.23 8.13
CA SER A 22 12.31 -8.74 9.13
C SER A 22 11.62 -8.45 10.47
N PRO A 23 12.31 -8.58 11.61
CA PRO A 23 11.80 -8.15 12.92
C PRO A 23 11.39 -6.67 12.98
N TYR A 24 11.97 -5.83 12.11
CA TYR A 24 11.65 -4.39 12.01
C TYR A 24 10.46 -4.11 11.08
N ALA A 25 9.97 -5.12 10.36
CA ALA A 25 8.86 -4.95 9.44
C ALA A 25 7.53 -4.82 10.20
N CYS A 26 6.67 -3.93 9.74
CA CYS A 26 5.30 -3.88 10.21
C CYS A 26 4.50 -5.03 9.59
N LYS A 27 4.02 -5.93 10.42
CA LYS A 27 3.22 -7.09 10.01
C LYS A 27 1.75 -6.73 9.90
N SER A 28 1.02 -7.40 9.03
CA SER A 28 -0.43 -7.16 8.86
C SER A 28 -1.23 -7.40 10.15
N THR A 29 -0.76 -8.31 11.01
CA THR A 29 -1.37 -8.58 12.33
C THR A 29 -1.16 -7.44 13.34
N ALA A 30 -0.15 -6.59 13.14
CA ALA A 30 0.19 -5.47 14.02
C ALA A 30 -0.48 -4.15 13.61
N THR A 31 -1.50 -4.20 12.77
CA THR A 31 -2.27 -3.00 12.37
C THR A 31 -2.94 -2.36 13.58
N LYS A 32 -2.98 -1.03 13.60
CA LYS A 32 -3.70 -0.26 14.64
C LYS A 32 -5.23 -0.29 14.48
N GLY A 33 -5.72 -0.98 13.47
CA GLY A 33 -7.15 -1.06 13.16
C GLY A 33 -7.67 0.16 12.39
N ARG A 34 -8.99 0.27 12.31
CA ARG A 34 -9.70 1.29 11.55
C ARG A 34 -10.57 2.14 12.48
N LYS A 35 -10.82 3.41 12.11
CA LYS A 35 -11.76 4.28 12.84
C LYS A 35 -13.18 3.72 12.86
N VAL A 36 -13.60 3.13 11.76
CA VAL A 36 -14.90 2.46 11.63
C VAL A 36 -14.63 0.97 11.56
N TYR A 37 -15.28 0.21 12.44
CA TYR A 37 -15.15 -1.24 12.45
C TYR A 37 -15.64 -1.82 11.13
N GLU A 38 -14.86 -2.70 10.56
CA GLU A 38 -15.21 -3.53 9.42
C GLU A 38 -14.84 -4.98 9.72
N SER A 39 -15.71 -5.91 9.32
CA SER A 39 -15.40 -7.33 9.48
C SER A 39 -14.11 -7.70 8.74
N PRO A 40 -13.25 -8.53 9.33
CA PRO A 40 -12.07 -9.04 8.66
C PRO A 40 -12.42 -9.77 7.36
N CYS A 41 -11.53 -9.70 6.38
CA CYS A 41 -11.67 -10.48 5.16
C CYS A 41 -10.93 -11.82 5.34
N ASP A 42 -11.56 -12.93 4.96
CA ASP A 42 -10.95 -14.27 5.11
C ASP A 42 -9.85 -14.55 4.09
N ILE A 43 -9.79 -13.74 3.02
CA ILE A 43 -8.86 -13.96 1.90
C ILE A 43 -7.66 -13.01 2.00
N ARG A 44 -7.90 -11.71 2.31
CA ARG A 44 -6.89 -10.64 2.21
C ARG A 44 -6.52 -10.11 3.58
N THR A 45 -5.23 -9.80 3.76
CA THR A 45 -4.75 -9.04 4.92
C THR A 45 -5.27 -7.59 4.89
N GLU A 46 -5.19 -6.89 6.01
CA GLU A 46 -5.68 -5.50 6.10
C GLU A 46 -4.94 -4.58 5.11
N PHE A 47 -3.62 -4.73 4.97
CA PHE A 47 -2.83 -3.93 4.03
C PHE A 47 -3.17 -4.21 2.58
N GLN A 48 -3.40 -5.47 2.21
CA GLN A 48 -3.86 -5.84 0.87
C GLN A 48 -5.21 -5.21 0.55
N ARG A 49 -6.14 -5.27 1.50
CA ARG A 49 -7.47 -4.71 1.34
C ARG A 49 -7.44 -3.20 1.14
N ASP A 50 -6.61 -2.49 1.90
CA ASP A 50 -6.47 -1.05 1.79
C ASP A 50 -5.76 -0.63 0.50
N ARG A 51 -4.73 -1.36 0.07
CA ARG A 51 -4.08 -1.17 -1.23
C ARG A 51 -5.08 -1.30 -2.38
N ASP A 52 -5.88 -2.35 -2.37
CA ASP A 52 -6.88 -2.58 -3.42
C ASP A 52 -7.92 -1.45 -3.45
N ARG A 53 -8.35 -0.95 -2.30
CA ARG A 53 -9.27 0.20 -2.21
C ARG A 53 -8.68 1.46 -2.83
N ILE A 54 -7.42 1.76 -2.56
CA ILE A 54 -6.75 2.93 -3.13
C ILE A 54 -6.70 2.82 -4.66
N ILE A 55 -6.26 1.68 -5.18
CA ILE A 55 -6.15 1.47 -6.63
C ILE A 55 -7.50 1.60 -7.34
N HIS A 56 -8.58 1.17 -6.69
CA HIS A 56 -9.92 1.23 -7.26
C HIS A 56 -10.69 2.52 -6.99
N CYS A 57 -10.15 3.44 -6.19
CA CYS A 57 -10.85 4.69 -5.90
C CYS A 57 -10.83 5.69 -7.07
N ASN A 58 -11.84 6.55 -7.12
CA ASN A 58 -11.96 7.56 -8.16
C ASN A 58 -10.82 8.57 -8.16
N SER A 59 -10.28 8.92 -7.00
CA SER A 59 -9.17 9.86 -6.86
C SER A 59 -7.91 9.32 -7.51
N PHE A 60 -7.62 8.02 -7.34
CA PHE A 60 -6.48 7.38 -8.00
C PHE A 60 -6.64 7.34 -9.52
N ARG A 61 -7.84 7.03 -10.01
CA ARG A 61 -8.14 7.04 -11.46
C ARG A 61 -7.99 8.42 -12.10
N ARG A 62 -8.28 9.51 -11.36
CA ARG A 62 -8.09 10.89 -11.83
C ARG A 62 -6.63 11.26 -12.08
N LEU A 63 -5.68 10.55 -11.49
CA LEU A 63 -4.24 10.76 -11.76
C LEU A 63 -3.87 10.52 -13.23
N LYS A 64 -4.66 9.74 -13.96
CA LYS A 64 -4.50 9.53 -15.41
C LYS A 64 -4.65 10.83 -16.20
N HIS A 65 -5.46 11.77 -15.73
CA HIS A 65 -5.73 13.04 -16.41
C HIS A 65 -4.81 14.17 -15.95
N LYS A 66 -3.91 13.91 -14.98
CA LYS A 66 -2.94 14.88 -14.49
C LYS A 66 -1.59 14.57 -15.12
N THR A 67 -1.14 15.44 -16.02
CA THR A 67 0.22 15.38 -16.58
C THR A 67 1.23 15.80 -15.52
N GLN A 68 2.32 15.05 -15.40
CA GLN A 68 3.49 15.52 -14.68
C GLN A 68 4.29 16.40 -15.65
N VAL A 69 4.22 17.72 -15.44
CA VAL A 69 4.91 18.68 -16.29
C VAL A 69 6.41 18.62 -15.96
N PHE A 70 7.15 17.79 -16.67
CA PHE A 70 8.56 18.04 -16.90
C PHE A 70 8.68 18.77 -18.24
N LEU A 71 9.25 19.96 -18.22
CA LEU A 71 9.60 20.73 -19.41
C LEU A 71 10.74 20.02 -20.15
N ILE A 72 10.42 18.95 -20.86
CA ILE A 72 11.33 18.35 -21.83
C ILE A 72 10.68 18.57 -23.20
N PRO A 73 11.27 19.44 -24.05
CA PRO A 73 10.75 19.68 -25.39
C PRO A 73 10.96 18.43 -26.26
N LYS A 74 9.91 18.00 -26.95
CA LYS A 74 9.94 17.11 -28.11
C LYS A 74 10.21 15.62 -27.91
N SER A 75 9.52 14.94 -27.00
CA SER A 75 9.27 13.52 -27.23
C SER A 75 7.85 13.15 -26.79
N ASP A 76 7.24 12.29 -27.56
CA ASP A 76 5.82 11.92 -27.59
C ASP A 76 5.34 11.09 -26.39
N HIS A 77 6.04 11.14 -25.26
CA HIS A 77 5.73 10.39 -24.04
C HIS A 77 5.32 11.33 -22.91
N TYR A 78 4.07 11.76 -22.94
CA TYR A 78 3.45 12.41 -21.78
C TYR A 78 3.31 11.40 -20.64
N ARG A 79 4.24 11.46 -19.68
CA ARG A 79 4.17 10.66 -18.46
C ARG A 79 3.07 11.21 -17.56
N THR A 80 2.00 10.44 -17.35
CA THR A 80 0.94 10.82 -16.41
C THR A 80 1.41 10.60 -14.98
N ARG A 81 0.80 11.31 -14.01
CA ARG A 81 1.07 11.08 -12.59
C ARG A 81 0.75 9.65 -12.18
N LEU A 82 -0.28 9.04 -12.79
CA LEU A 82 -0.63 7.64 -12.57
C LEU A 82 0.53 6.71 -12.92
N THR A 83 1.07 6.85 -14.14
CA THR A 83 2.19 6.02 -14.61
C THR A 83 3.41 6.17 -13.72
N HIS A 84 3.77 7.41 -13.37
CA HIS A 84 4.89 7.67 -12.46
C HIS A 84 4.68 7.06 -11.09
N THR A 85 3.50 7.23 -10.49
CA THR A 85 3.18 6.63 -9.18
C THR A 85 3.29 5.11 -9.20
N LEU A 86 2.82 4.47 -10.28
CA LEU A 86 2.95 3.02 -10.45
C LEU A 86 4.40 2.58 -10.59
N GLU A 87 5.22 3.29 -11.36
CA GLU A 87 6.65 2.99 -11.50
C GLU A 87 7.39 3.12 -10.17
N VAL A 88 7.17 4.21 -9.44
CA VAL A 88 7.76 4.41 -8.10
C VAL A 88 7.31 3.31 -7.14
N SER A 89 6.04 2.90 -7.20
CA SER A 89 5.54 1.83 -6.34
C SER A 89 6.20 0.47 -6.63
N GLN A 90 6.51 0.17 -7.89
CA GLN A 90 7.23 -1.06 -8.26
C GLN A 90 8.69 -1.05 -7.78
N ILE A 91 9.37 0.09 -7.91
CA ILE A 91 10.75 0.23 -7.39
C ILE A 91 10.76 0.05 -5.87
N ALA A 92 9.86 0.73 -5.18
CA ALA A 92 9.77 0.64 -3.72
C ALA A 92 9.40 -0.77 -3.25
N ARG A 93 8.54 -1.47 -3.99
CA ARG A 93 8.21 -2.88 -3.73
C ARG A 93 9.45 -3.77 -3.83
N THR A 94 10.28 -3.57 -4.83
CA THR A 94 11.53 -4.30 -5.01
C THR A 94 12.50 -4.06 -3.84
N ILE A 95 12.62 -2.81 -3.38
CA ILE A 95 13.43 -2.45 -2.21
C ILE A 95 12.86 -3.08 -0.93
N ALA A 96 11.54 -2.99 -0.72
CA ALA A 96 10.88 -3.59 0.43
C ALA A 96 11.13 -5.09 0.51
N ARG A 97 11.04 -5.79 -0.63
CA ARG A 97 11.33 -7.22 -0.73
C ARG A 97 12.79 -7.53 -0.38
N ALA A 98 13.74 -6.76 -0.90
CA ALA A 98 15.17 -6.94 -0.61
C ALA A 98 15.48 -6.76 0.88
N LEU A 99 14.79 -5.84 1.55
CA LEU A 99 14.91 -5.56 2.98
C LEU A 99 14.01 -6.45 3.86
N ARG A 100 13.24 -7.36 3.28
CA ARG A 100 12.24 -8.19 3.96
C ARG A 100 11.21 -7.36 4.76
N LEU A 101 10.79 -6.24 4.18
CA LEU A 101 9.71 -5.40 4.70
C LEU A 101 8.37 -5.79 4.07
N ASN A 102 7.27 -5.30 4.65
CA ASN A 102 5.93 -5.54 4.10
C ASN A 102 5.72 -4.75 2.80
N GLU A 103 5.60 -5.49 1.69
CA GLU A 103 5.45 -4.91 0.34
C GLU A 103 4.14 -4.15 0.20
N ASP A 104 3.04 -4.69 0.72
CA ASP A 104 1.71 -4.09 0.60
C ASP A 104 1.63 -2.76 1.36
N LEU A 105 2.21 -2.71 2.55
CA LEU A 105 2.31 -1.48 3.32
C LEU A 105 3.19 -0.42 2.62
N THR A 106 4.28 -0.84 2.01
CA THR A 106 5.17 0.06 1.26
C THR A 106 4.43 0.69 0.08
N ILE A 107 3.67 -0.10 -0.67
CA ILE A 107 2.83 0.40 -1.77
C ILE A 107 1.76 1.36 -1.24
N LEU A 108 1.11 1.03 -0.12
CA LEU A 108 0.14 1.90 0.54
C LEU A 108 0.71 3.29 0.88
N GLY A 109 1.96 3.36 1.29
CA GLY A 109 2.63 4.63 1.60
C GLY A 109 2.87 5.50 0.36
N ILE A 110 3.01 4.90 -0.81
CA ILE A 110 3.38 5.59 -2.06
C ILE A 110 2.16 5.98 -2.88
N LEU A 111 1.17 5.10 -3.02
CA LEU A 111 0.01 5.34 -3.88
C LEU A 111 -0.72 6.67 -3.59
N PRO A 112 -0.93 7.09 -2.33
CA PRO A 112 -1.58 8.35 -2.02
C PRO A 112 -0.73 9.60 -2.31
N SER A 113 0.59 9.47 -2.47
CA SER A 113 1.50 10.62 -2.59
C SER A 113 1.21 11.50 -3.82
N GLY A 114 0.58 10.95 -4.85
CA GLY A 114 0.11 11.67 -6.02
C GLY A 114 -1.24 12.37 -5.86
N MET A 115 -1.94 12.18 -4.75
CA MET A 115 -3.28 12.69 -4.52
C MET A 115 -3.28 14.00 -3.76
N THR A 116 -4.06 14.97 -4.20
CA THR A 116 -4.17 16.31 -3.56
C THR A 116 -5.01 16.30 -2.28
N GLU A 117 -5.77 15.24 -2.02
CA GLU A 117 -6.62 15.11 -0.83
C GLU A 117 -5.99 14.20 0.25
N ARG A 118 -4.72 14.43 0.54
CA ARG A 118 -3.93 13.63 1.50
C ARG A 118 -4.60 13.50 2.87
N GLU A 119 -5.20 14.57 3.37
CA GLU A 119 -5.86 14.58 4.68
C GLU A 119 -7.12 13.72 4.73
N ARG A 120 -7.90 13.69 3.65
CA ARG A 120 -9.11 12.86 3.56
C ARG A 120 -8.74 11.36 3.55
N TRP A 121 -7.64 10.99 2.88
CA TRP A 121 -7.14 9.62 2.84
C TRP A 121 -6.60 9.16 4.19
N ILE A 122 -5.83 9.99 4.88
CA ILE A 122 -5.32 9.72 6.23
C ILE A 122 -6.49 9.49 7.21
N SER A 123 -7.58 10.21 7.06
CA SER A 123 -8.77 10.03 7.91
C SER A 123 -9.54 8.74 7.63
N LEU A 124 -9.52 8.25 6.38
CA LEU A 124 -10.17 7.01 5.96
C LEU A 124 -9.33 5.75 6.32
N PHE A 125 -8.00 5.90 6.38
CA PHE A 125 -7.08 4.79 6.64
C PHE A 125 -6.17 5.08 7.84
N PRO A 126 -6.67 4.91 9.06
CA PRO A 126 -5.89 5.21 10.28
C PRO A 126 -4.59 4.41 10.40
N THR A 127 -4.47 3.29 9.68
CA THR A 127 -3.24 2.49 9.62
C THR A 127 -2.05 3.29 9.06
N ILE A 128 -2.29 4.17 8.07
CA ILE A 128 -1.24 4.99 7.45
C ILE A 128 -0.85 6.16 8.35
N SER A 129 -1.80 6.78 9.07
CA SER A 129 -1.53 7.92 9.94
C SER A 129 -0.62 7.57 11.13
N GLY A 130 -0.65 6.32 11.57
CA GLY A 130 0.20 5.86 12.68
C GLY A 130 1.66 5.65 12.31
N ILE A 131 1.99 5.57 11.02
CA ILE A 131 3.36 5.36 10.53
C ILE A 131 4.07 6.70 10.33
N THR A 132 3.35 7.73 9.88
CA THR A 132 3.92 9.07 9.64
C THR A 132 4.27 9.82 10.94
N SER A 133 3.63 9.53 12.07
CA SER A 133 3.94 10.18 13.36
C SER A 133 5.22 9.67 14.01
N ARG A 134 5.74 8.49 13.61
CA ARG A 134 7.01 7.96 14.13
C ARG A 134 8.26 8.42 13.38
N ALA A 135 8.10 9.04 12.22
CA ALA A 135 9.22 9.54 11.41
C ALA A 135 9.64 10.98 11.80
N SER A 136 8.96 11.60 12.76
CA SER A 136 9.22 12.99 13.24
C SER A 136 9.67 13.04 14.71
N GLU A 137 10.00 11.93 15.34
CA GLU A 137 10.73 11.81 16.60
C GLU A 137 12.10 11.14 16.33
#